data_a4522dbf47416bc4b0ee8cac4027f503
#
_entry.id   a4522dbf47416bc4b0ee8cac4027f503
#
_cell.length_a   1.000
_cell.length_b   1.000
_cell.length_c   1.000
_cell.angle_alpha   90.00
_cell.angle_beta   90.00
_cell.angle_gamma   90.00
#
_symmetry.space_group_name_H-M   'P 1'
#
loop_
_entity.id
_entity.type
_entity.pdbx_description
1 polymer ?
#
loop_
_entity_poly.entity_id
_entity_poly.type
_entity_poly.pdbx_seq_one_letter_code
_entity_poly.pdbx_strand_id
1 'polypeptide(L)'
;PACVLDTVLLGRLPYNKFRFTEKDRTIAVESIKSMALQKYMLKDIRFLSGGEQQRVLIARALAGTPDLILMDEPTSSLDIKYQIEILHLIRKLVRKTDLSVLMTIHDLNLAAMFCDRLLILKDGHIWKDGTPSAILTEENIKTIYGIDTCIIEKNGQHFIQLVDPDETTS
;
A
#
# COMPACT_ATOMS: atom_id res chain seq x y z
N PRO A 1 27.60 -1.06 -3.48
CA PRO A 1 26.44 -1.63 -4.11
C PRO A 1 25.82 -2.68 -3.18
N ALA A 2 24.51 -2.55 -2.90
CA ALA A 2 23.80 -3.49 -2.04
C ALA A 2 22.82 -4.29 -2.92
N CYS A 3 22.80 -5.61 -2.75
CA CYS A 3 21.82 -6.43 -3.43
C CYS A 3 20.45 -6.40 -2.69
N VAL A 4 19.42 -6.92 -3.33
CA VAL A 4 18.07 -6.98 -2.73
C VAL A 4 18.11 -7.72 -1.40
N LEU A 5 18.80 -8.86 -1.30
CA LEU A 5 18.90 -9.63 -0.07
C LEU A 5 19.57 -8.83 1.05
N ASP A 6 20.68 -8.17 0.76
CA ASP A 6 21.38 -7.34 1.75
C ASP A 6 20.49 -6.21 2.26
N THR A 7 19.76 -5.55 1.33
CA THR A 7 18.83 -4.47 1.68
C THR A 7 17.67 -4.96 2.57
N VAL A 8 17.11 -6.12 2.27
CA VAL A 8 16.01 -6.70 3.06
C VAL A 8 16.51 -7.18 4.44
N LEU A 9 17.72 -7.72 4.51
CA LEU A 9 18.36 -8.10 5.78
C LEU A 9 18.52 -6.91 6.75
N LEU A 10 18.64 -5.67 6.26
CA LEU A 10 18.66 -4.49 7.14
C LEU A 10 17.38 -4.37 8.00
N GLY A 11 16.25 -4.94 7.58
CA GLY A 11 15.04 -5.04 8.40
C GLY A 11 15.22 -5.86 9.68
N ARG A 12 16.27 -6.69 9.75
CA ARG A 12 16.61 -7.52 10.93
C ARG A 12 17.55 -6.84 11.92
N LEU A 13 18.07 -5.63 11.59
CA LEU A 13 19.01 -4.91 12.48
C LEU A 13 18.50 -4.72 13.92
N PRO A 14 17.20 -4.41 14.18
CA PRO A 14 16.72 -4.26 15.54
C PRO A 14 16.88 -5.51 16.43
N TYR A 15 16.99 -6.70 15.82
CA TYR A 15 17.08 -7.99 16.51
C TYR A 15 18.51 -8.50 16.66
N ASN A 16 19.46 -7.89 15.93
CA ASN A 16 20.84 -8.38 15.86
C ASN A 16 21.84 -7.25 15.98
N LYS A 17 22.65 -7.27 17.05
CA LYS A 17 23.64 -6.20 17.31
C LYS A 17 24.92 -6.33 16.49
N PHE A 18 25.32 -7.54 16.05
CA PHE A 18 26.65 -7.76 15.46
C PHE A 18 26.70 -8.64 14.21
N ARG A 19 25.77 -9.58 14.01
CA ARG A 19 25.82 -10.52 12.88
C ARG A 19 24.45 -11.11 12.58
N PHE A 20 24.07 -11.15 11.31
CA PHE A 20 22.87 -11.86 10.87
C PHE A 20 23.03 -13.37 11.03
N THR A 21 22.01 -14.02 11.58
CA THR A 21 21.91 -15.47 11.76
C THR A 21 21.27 -16.13 10.53
N GLU A 22 21.32 -17.47 10.43
CA GLU A 22 20.59 -18.21 9.40
C GLU A 22 19.07 -17.99 9.52
N LYS A 23 18.54 -17.82 10.72
CA LYS A 23 17.14 -17.46 10.94
C LYS A 23 16.79 -16.11 10.30
N ASP A 24 17.67 -15.12 10.43
CA ASP A 24 17.44 -13.79 9.81
C ASP A 24 17.46 -13.86 8.30
N ARG A 25 18.37 -14.67 7.73
CA ARG A 25 18.41 -14.92 6.28
C ARG A 25 17.14 -15.59 5.80
N THR A 26 16.63 -16.58 6.52
CA THR A 26 15.37 -17.26 6.20
C THR A 26 14.20 -16.26 6.18
N ILE A 27 14.07 -15.42 7.22
CA ILE A 27 13.02 -14.39 7.29
C ILE A 27 13.14 -13.40 6.13
N ALA A 28 14.36 -12.94 5.81
CA ALA A 28 14.57 -12.02 4.69
C ALA A 28 14.18 -12.66 3.34
N VAL A 29 14.54 -13.91 3.10
CA VAL A 29 14.17 -14.66 1.91
C VAL A 29 12.65 -14.84 1.79
N GLU A 30 11.95 -15.16 2.88
CA GLU A 30 10.48 -15.26 2.88
C GLU A 30 9.81 -13.90 2.61
N SER A 31 10.36 -12.81 3.16
CA SER A 31 9.89 -11.46 2.89
C SER A 31 10.07 -11.08 1.41
N ILE A 32 11.21 -11.46 0.80
CA ILE A 32 11.48 -11.28 -0.64
C ILE A 32 10.46 -12.07 -1.49
N LYS A 33 10.17 -13.30 -1.10
CA LYS A 33 9.18 -14.16 -1.79
C LYS A 33 7.78 -13.57 -1.71
N SER A 34 7.37 -13.05 -0.55
CA SER A 34 6.04 -12.47 -0.37
C SER A 34 5.81 -11.25 -1.26
N MET A 35 6.88 -10.54 -1.63
CA MET A 35 6.87 -9.40 -2.54
C MET A 35 7.20 -9.76 -4.01
N ALA A 36 7.22 -11.07 -4.36
CA ALA A 36 7.51 -11.58 -5.71
C ALA A 36 8.84 -11.06 -6.29
N LEU A 37 9.90 -11.02 -5.45
CA LEU A 37 11.23 -10.50 -5.80
C LEU A 37 12.30 -11.58 -5.91
N GLN A 38 11.95 -12.89 -5.91
CA GLN A 38 12.91 -13.99 -5.86
C GLN A 38 13.97 -13.91 -6.96
N LYS A 39 13.55 -13.59 -8.20
CA LYS A 39 14.44 -13.51 -9.36
C LYS A 39 15.43 -12.35 -9.28
N TYR A 40 15.23 -11.41 -8.37
CA TYR A 40 16.08 -10.24 -8.18
C TYR A 40 16.94 -10.30 -6.93
N MET A 41 16.90 -11.40 -6.16
CA MET A 41 17.50 -11.51 -4.82
C MET A 41 18.95 -11.04 -4.75
N LEU A 42 19.75 -11.38 -5.77
CA LEU A 42 21.17 -11.01 -5.84
C LEU A 42 21.44 -9.79 -6.74
N LYS A 43 20.40 -9.18 -7.31
CA LYS A 43 20.53 -8.02 -8.17
C LYS A 43 20.74 -6.76 -7.32
N ASP A 44 21.60 -5.86 -7.78
CA ASP A 44 21.78 -4.54 -7.19
C ASP A 44 20.49 -3.73 -7.32
N ILE A 45 20.05 -3.13 -6.21
CA ILE A 45 18.78 -2.38 -6.13
C ILE A 45 18.71 -1.20 -7.09
N ARG A 46 19.87 -0.62 -7.48
CA ARG A 46 19.93 0.51 -8.40
C ARG A 46 19.47 0.17 -9.83
N PHE A 47 19.50 -1.11 -10.19
CA PHE A 47 19.07 -1.59 -11.51
C PHE A 47 17.63 -2.14 -11.51
N LEU A 48 16.88 -1.92 -10.44
CA LEU A 48 15.46 -2.25 -10.36
C LEU A 48 14.61 -1.09 -10.86
N SER A 49 13.42 -1.41 -11.40
CA SER A 49 12.39 -0.40 -11.67
C SER A 49 11.84 0.20 -10.35
N GLY A 50 11.19 1.37 -10.43
CA GLY A 50 10.61 2.02 -9.26
C GLY A 50 9.65 1.11 -8.48
N GLY A 51 8.78 0.37 -9.16
CA GLY A 51 7.86 -0.59 -8.53
C GLY A 51 8.59 -1.78 -7.88
N GLU A 52 9.71 -2.25 -8.47
CA GLU A 52 10.54 -3.28 -7.86
C GLU A 52 11.27 -2.75 -6.62
N GLN A 53 11.80 -1.52 -6.68
CA GLN A 53 12.43 -0.86 -5.53
C GLN A 53 11.42 -0.67 -4.38
N GLN A 54 10.21 -0.23 -4.69
CA GLN A 54 9.14 -0.09 -3.68
C GLN A 54 8.81 -1.43 -3.00
N ARG A 55 8.73 -2.52 -3.78
CA ARG A 55 8.55 -3.87 -3.22
C ARG A 55 9.73 -4.31 -2.34
N VAL A 56 10.97 -3.91 -2.65
CA VAL A 56 12.14 -4.16 -1.78
C VAL A 56 12.00 -3.42 -0.45
N LEU A 57 11.54 -2.18 -0.45
CA LEU A 57 11.30 -1.42 0.79
C LEU A 57 10.24 -2.09 1.67
N ILE A 58 9.15 -2.56 1.07
CA ILE A 58 8.11 -3.30 1.77
C ILE A 58 8.66 -4.63 2.32
N ALA A 59 9.42 -5.39 1.51
CA ALA A 59 10.07 -6.63 1.96
C ALA A 59 11.02 -6.40 3.14
N ARG A 60 11.76 -5.28 3.13
CA ARG A 60 12.62 -4.88 4.26
C ARG A 60 11.80 -4.61 5.53
N ALA A 61 10.68 -3.91 5.42
CA ALA A 61 9.79 -3.68 6.56
C ALA A 61 9.23 -5.00 7.10
N LEU A 62 8.80 -5.91 6.22
CA LEU A 62 8.31 -7.24 6.57
C LEU A 62 9.37 -8.10 7.27
N ALA A 63 10.63 -8.01 6.86
CA ALA A 63 11.72 -8.71 7.52
C ALA A 63 11.87 -8.30 8.99
N GLY A 64 11.40 -7.11 9.38
CA GLY A 64 11.25 -6.68 10.77
C GLY A 64 10.20 -7.47 11.56
N THR A 65 9.42 -8.37 10.94
CA THR A 65 8.32 -9.12 11.56
C THR A 65 7.40 -8.24 12.43
N PRO A 66 6.88 -7.13 11.88
CA PRO A 66 6.03 -6.20 12.63
C PRO A 66 4.58 -6.70 12.71
N ASP A 67 3.84 -6.25 13.74
CA ASP A 67 2.38 -6.41 13.81
C ASP A 67 1.65 -5.34 12.99
N LEU A 68 2.28 -4.19 12.78
CA LEU A 68 1.74 -3.06 12.01
C LEU A 68 2.82 -2.45 11.12
N ILE A 69 2.50 -2.22 9.85
CA ILE A 69 3.31 -1.42 8.92
C ILE A 69 2.59 -0.12 8.60
N LEU A 70 3.31 0.99 8.72
CA LEU A 70 2.87 2.30 8.26
C LEU A 70 3.52 2.59 6.90
N MET A 71 2.71 2.98 5.93
CA MET A 71 3.17 3.31 4.58
C MET A 71 2.67 4.70 4.19
N ASP A 72 3.58 5.56 3.81
CA ASP A 72 3.23 6.87 3.29
C ASP A 72 3.27 6.84 1.76
N GLU A 73 2.11 6.99 1.13
CA GLU A 73 1.91 6.99 -0.32
C GLU A 73 2.68 5.89 -1.08
N PRO A 74 2.51 4.60 -0.74
CA PRO A 74 3.36 3.54 -1.29
C PRO A 74 3.23 3.35 -2.80
N THR A 75 2.32 4.04 -3.45
CA THR A 75 1.98 3.87 -4.88
C THR A 75 2.06 5.17 -5.70
N SER A 76 2.29 6.35 -5.08
CA SER A 76 2.15 7.67 -5.73
C SER A 76 3.06 7.89 -6.96
N SER A 77 4.25 7.30 -6.98
CA SER A 77 5.22 7.47 -8.06
C SER A 77 5.20 6.35 -9.12
N LEU A 78 4.14 5.51 -9.13
CA LEU A 78 4.07 4.32 -9.95
C LEU A 78 2.95 4.42 -10.98
N ASP A 79 3.15 3.79 -12.15
CA ASP A 79 2.08 3.57 -13.12
C ASP A 79 0.96 2.70 -12.53
N ILE A 80 -0.28 2.91 -12.98
CA ILE A 80 -1.48 2.24 -12.48
C ILE A 80 -1.33 0.71 -12.39
N LYS A 81 -0.66 0.08 -13.33
CA LYS A 81 -0.38 -1.36 -13.31
C LYS A 81 0.41 -1.76 -12.06
N TYR A 82 1.50 -1.05 -11.78
CA TYR A 82 2.36 -1.35 -10.64
C TYR A 82 1.71 -0.98 -9.30
N GLN A 83 0.89 0.07 -9.27
CA GLN A 83 0.05 0.40 -8.11
C GLN A 83 -0.85 -0.78 -7.73
N ILE A 84 -1.61 -1.30 -8.70
CA ILE A 84 -2.51 -2.44 -8.50
C ILE A 84 -1.73 -3.69 -8.07
N GLU A 85 -0.59 -3.99 -8.71
CA GLU A 85 0.25 -5.14 -8.35
C GLU A 85 0.72 -5.07 -6.89
N ILE A 86 1.21 -3.91 -6.43
CA ILE A 86 1.67 -3.72 -5.04
C ILE A 86 0.51 -3.86 -4.06
N LEU A 87 -0.62 -3.20 -4.31
CA LEU A 87 -1.80 -3.28 -3.43
C LEU A 87 -2.35 -4.71 -3.34
N HIS A 88 -2.33 -5.47 -4.45
CA HIS A 88 -2.66 -6.90 -4.43
C HIS A 88 -1.71 -7.73 -3.57
N LEU A 89 -0.39 -7.48 -3.66
CA LEU A 89 0.60 -8.18 -2.83
C LEU A 89 0.39 -7.88 -1.35
N ILE A 90 0.17 -6.62 -0.98
CA ILE A 90 -0.11 -6.18 0.39
C ILE A 90 -1.40 -6.86 0.89
N ARG A 91 -2.50 -6.77 0.14
CA ARG A 91 -3.78 -7.37 0.53
C ARG A 91 -3.69 -8.90 0.70
N LYS A 92 -2.96 -9.57 -0.19
CA LYS A 92 -2.71 -11.02 -0.09
C LYS A 92 -1.91 -11.36 1.16
N LEU A 93 -0.96 -10.53 1.54
CA LEU A 93 -0.14 -10.71 2.72
C LEU A 93 -1.00 -10.53 3.98
N VAL A 94 -1.71 -9.41 4.13
CA VAL A 94 -2.60 -9.11 5.27
C VAL A 94 -3.62 -10.23 5.48
N ARG A 95 -4.21 -10.77 4.41
CA ARG A 95 -5.16 -11.90 4.51
C ARG A 95 -4.56 -13.23 4.95
N LYS A 96 -3.25 -13.38 4.88
CA LYS A 96 -2.54 -14.64 5.21
C LYS A 96 -1.81 -14.60 6.55
N THR A 97 -1.73 -13.44 7.16
CA THR A 97 -0.98 -13.20 8.39
C THR A 97 -1.79 -12.29 9.32
N ASP A 98 -1.36 -12.15 10.56
CA ASP A 98 -1.95 -11.21 11.54
C ASP A 98 -1.43 -9.77 11.36
N LEU A 99 -0.73 -9.50 10.25
CA LEU A 99 -0.19 -8.17 9.94
C LEU A 99 -1.30 -7.17 9.66
N SER A 100 -1.23 -6.02 10.28
CA SER A 100 -2.01 -4.83 9.93
C SER A 100 -1.19 -3.87 9.06
N VAL A 101 -1.84 -3.19 8.14
CA VAL A 101 -1.22 -2.14 7.32
C VAL A 101 -2.08 -0.88 7.37
N LEU A 102 -1.46 0.23 7.74
CA LEU A 102 -2.05 1.57 7.63
C LEU A 102 -1.27 2.34 6.56
N MET A 103 -1.97 2.85 5.55
CA MET A 103 -1.33 3.59 4.46
C MET A 103 -2.09 4.86 4.11
N THR A 104 -1.38 5.88 3.65
CA THR A 104 -1.98 7.01 2.96
C THR A 104 -2.21 6.64 1.49
N ILE A 105 -3.37 7.02 0.95
CA ILE A 105 -3.73 6.74 -0.44
C ILE A 105 -4.53 7.93 -0.99
N HIS A 106 -4.18 8.41 -2.18
CA HIS A 106 -4.86 9.56 -2.79
C HIS A 106 -5.97 9.15 -3.76
N ASP A 107 -5.83 7.99 -4.40
CA ASP A 107 -6.83 7.48 -5.33
C ASP A 107 -7.98 6.82 -4.56
N LEU A 108 -9.15 7.46 -4.61
CA LEU A 108 -10.35 7.00 -3.92
C LEU A 108 -10.86 5.66 -4.45
N ASN A 109 -10.68 5.38 -5.75
CA ASN A 109 -11.08 4.10 -6.33
C ASN A 109 -10.15 2.97 -5.87
N LEU A 110 -8.84 3.22 -5.79
CA LEU A 110 -7.90 2.26 -5.21
C LEU A 110 -8.18 2.05 -3.72
N ALA A 111 -8.50 3.12 -2.96
CA ALA A 111 -8.90 3.00 -1.57
C ALA A 111 -10.17 2.15 -1.41
N ALA A 112 -11.20 2.39 -2.23
CA ALA A 112 -12.44 1.60 -2.24
C ALA A 112 -12.19 0.12 -2.57
N MET A 113 -11.25 -0.15 -3.48
CA MET A 113 -10.98 -1.51 -3.96
C MET A 113 -10.13 -2.33 -2.99
N PHE A 114 -9.15 -1.71 -2.32
CA PHE A 114 -8.11 -2.45 -1.60
C PHE A 114 -8.16 -2.34 -0.08
N CYS A 115 -8.78 -1.29 0.48
CA CYS A 115 -8.84 -1.09 1.92
C CYS A 115 -10.09 -1.73 2.52
N ASP A 116 -9.95 -2.31 3.72
CA ASP A 116 -11.07 -2.84 4.49
C ASP A 116 -11.72 -1.74 5.35
N ARG A 117 -10.96 -0.69 5.69
CA ARG A 117 -11.38 0.44 6.52
C ARG A 117 -10.69 1.73 6.03
N LEU A 118 -11.41 2.84 6.04
CA LEU A 118 -10.92 4.15 5.67
C LEU A 118 -11.03 5.12 6.84
N LEU A 119 -10.01 5.97 6.96
CA LEU A 119 -9.97 7.10 7.85
C LEU A 119 -9.84 8.37 7.01
N ILE A 120 -10.78 9.31 7.16
CA ILE A 120 -10.65 10.63 6.54
C ILE A 120 -10.12 11.61 7.57
N LEU A 121 -9.00 12.25 7.23
CA LEU A 121 -8.41 13.31 8.03
C LEU A 121 -8.85 14.66 7.49
N LYS A 122 -9.30 15.55 8.37
CA LYS A 122 -9.63 16.95 8.07
C LYS A 122 -9.17 17.83 9.21
N ASP A 123 -8.47 18.91 8.89
CA ASP A 123 -7.99 19.90 9.87
C ASP A 123 -7.21 19.27 11.04
N GLY A 124 -6.40 18.24 10.77
CA GLY A 124 -5.58 17.53 11.76
C GLY A 124 -6.34 16.53 12.64
N HIS A 125 -7.61 16.26 12.36
CA HIS A 125 -8.47 15.34 13.13
C HIS A 125 -9.02 14.24 12.23
N ILE A 126 -9.33 13.08 12.85
CA ILE A 126 -10.11 12.03 12.17
C ILE A 126 -11.56 12.55 12.07
N TRP A 127 -11.97 12.90 10.84
CA TRP A 127 -13.31 13.40 10.59
C TRP A 127 -14.33 12.27 10.43
N LYS A 128 -13.94 11.20 9.70
CA LYS A 128 -14.77 10.00 9.55
C LYS A 128 -13.90 8.74 9.53
N ASP A 129 -14.50 7.64 9.93
CA ASP A 129 -13.90 6.33 10.04
C ASP A 129 -14.94 5.25 9.78
N GLY A 130 -14.64 4.27 8.91
CA GLY A 130 -15.56 3.18 8.57
C GLY A 130 -15.16 2.40 7.34
N THR A 131 -16.08 1.57 6.85
CA THR A 131 -15.89 0.83 5.61
C THR A 131 -15.85 1.78 4.39
N PRO A 132 -15.20 1.39 3.29
CA PRO A 132 -15.18 2.22 2.08
C PRO A 132 -16.58 2.66 1.63
N SER A 133 -17.56 1.76 1.63
CA SER A 133 -18.93 2.07 1.23
C SER A 133 -19.64 3.07 2.16
N ALA A 134 -19.32 3.05 3.45
CA ALA A 134 -19.89 4.00 4.41
C ALA A 134 -19.22 5.38 4.35
N ILE A 135 -17.94 5.42 3.97
CA ILE A 135 -17.13 6.65 3.99
C ILE A 135 -17.15 7.36 2.63
N LEU A 136 -17.03 6.63 1.54
CA LEU A 136 -16.96 7.19 0.18
C LEU A 136 -18.38 7.41 -0.36
N THR A 137 -19.05 8.43 0.15
CA THR A 137 -20.34 8.92 -0.34
C THR A 137 -20.17 10.24 -1.07
N GLU A 138 -21.07 10.56 -2.01
CA GLU A 138 -21.05 11.81 -2.76
C GLU A 138 -21.01 13.03 -1.85
N GLU A 139 -21.80 13.02 -0.77
CA GLU A 139 -21.85 14.08 0.25
C GLU A 139 -20.50 14.25 0.95
N ASN A 140 -19.87 13.14 1.37
CA ASN A 140 -18.58 13.19 2.06
C ASN A 140 -17.47 13.68 1.13
N ILE A 141 -17.45 13.19 -0.12
CA ILE A 141 -16.45 13.60 -1.14
C ILE A 141 -16.61 15.09 -1.44
N LYS A 142 -17.86 15.57 -1.61
CA LYS A 142 -18.12 17.00 -1.80
C LYS A 142 -17.67 17.84 -0.60
N THR A 143 -17.91 17.36 0.63
CA THR A 143 -17.51 18.08 1.86
C THR A 143 -16.00 18.17 2.03
N ILE A 144 -15.24 17.15 1.59
CA ILE A 144 -13.79 17.10 1.78
C ILE A 144 -13.03 17.74 0.63
N TYR A 145 -13.43 17.43 -0.62
CA TYR A 145 -12.69 17.81 -1.82
C TYR A 145 -13.35 18.98 -2.58
N GLY A 146 -14.59 19.33 -2.24
CA GLY A 146 -15.34 20.40 -2.93
C GLY A 146 -15.76 20.05 -4.35
N ILE A 147 -15.78 18.76 -4.71
CA ILE A 147 -16.10 18.28 -6.06
C ILE A 147 -17.38 17.44 -6.05
N ASP A 148 -18.16 17.52 -7.12
CA ASP A 148 -19.31 16.67 -7.34
C ASP A 148 -18.87 15.32 -7.96
N THR A 149 -19.45 14.24 -7.47
CA THR A 149 -19.13 12.88 -7.90
C THR A 149 -20.40 12.07 -8.02
N CYS A 150 -20.36 11.00 -8.83
CA CYS A 150 -21.39 9.98 -8.90
C CYS A 150 -20.80 8.65 -8.40
N ILE A 151 -21.48 7.94 -7.52
CA ILE A 151 -21.09 6.63 -7.04
C ILE A 151 -21.78 5.55 -7.87
N ILE A 152 -21.01 4.78 -8.63
CA ILE A 152 -21.49 3.68 -9.43
C ILE A 152 -21.19 2.37 -8.71
N GLU A 153 -22.24 1.59 -8.41
CA GLU A 153 -22.07 0.24 -7.88
C GLU A 153 -22.04 -0.78 -9.04
N LYS A 154 -20.95 -1.56 -9.10
CA LYS A 154 -20.80 -2.64 -10.06
C LYS A 154 -20.17 -3.86 -9.39
N ASN A 155 -20.84 -5.00 -9.46
CA ASN A 155 -20.37 -6.26 -8.84
C ASN A 155 -20.07 -6.14 -7.32
N GLY A 156 -20.84 -5.34 -6.57
CA GLY A 156 -20.61 -5.09 -5.15
C GLY A 156 -19.40 -4.20 -4.84
N GLN A 157 -18.83 -3.54 -5.84
CA GLN A 157 -17.78 -2.55 -5.69
C GLN A 157 -18.28 -1.16 -6.04
N HIS A 158 -17.88 -0.17 -5.26
CA HIS A 158 -18.20 1.23 -5.51
C HIS A 158 -17.09 1.86 -6.35
N PHE A 159 -17.49 2.52 -7.43
CA PHE A 159 -16.62 3.31 -8.29
C PHE A 159 -17.02 4.78 -8.19
N ILE A 160 -16.04 5.62 -7.95
CA ILE A 160 -16.22 7.06 -7.86
C ILE A 160 -15.90 7.64 -9.23
N GLN A 161 -16.94 8.21 -9.85
CA GLN A 161 -16.84 8.95 -11.11
C GLN A 161 -16.89 10.44 -10.81
N LEU A 162 -15.93 11.20 -11.32
CA LEU A 162 -15.97 12.66 -11.27
C LEU A 162 -17.04 13.16 -12.21
N VAL A 163 -17.82 14.14 -11.76
CA VAL A 163 -18.80 14.85 -12.60
C VAL A 163 -18.14 16.12 -13.11
N ASP A 164 -18.22 16.36 -14.41
CA ASP A 164 -17.73 17.61 -15.02
C ASP A 164 -18.59 18.77 -14.51
N PRO A 165 -18.02 19.83 -13.92
CA PRO A 165 -18.77 21.00 -13.46
C PRO A 165 -19.60 21.65 -14.58
N ASP A 166 -19.14 21.57 -15.83
CA ASP A 166 -19.80 22.18 -16.98
C ASP A 166 -21.02 21.37 -17.47
N GLU A 167 -21.15 20.08 -17.12
CA GLU A 167 -22.32 19.24 -17.46
C GLU A 167 -23.51 19.41 -16.51
N THR A 168 -23.33 20.06 -15.37
CA THR A 168 -24.38 20.26 -14.35
C THR A 168 -25.28 21.48 -14.62
N THR A 169 -25.06 22.22 -15.71
CA THR A 169 -25.80 23.48 -16.03
C THR A 169 -26.79 23.33 -17.19
N SER A 170 -27.37 22.14 -17.39
CA SER A 170 -28.41 21.92 -18.43
C SER A 170 -29.76 21.61 -17.83
#